data_b9a0823151fcac5aabf42afb4c5198bf
#
_entry.id   b9a0823151fcac5aabf42afb4c5198bf
#
_cell.length_a   1.000
_cell.length_b   1.000
_cell.length_c   1.000
_cell.angle_alpha   90.00
_cell.angle_beta   90.00
_cell.angle_gamma   90.00
#
_symmetry.space_group_name_H-M   'P 1'
#
loop_
_entity.id
_entity.type
_entity.pdbx_description
1 polymer ?
#
loop_
_entity_poly.entity_id
_entity_poly.type
_entity_poly.pdbx_seq_one_letter_code
_entity_poly.pdbx_strand_id
1 'polypeptide(L)'
;MKVTNLLQRKNRILLRELVVTDFKLRYQGSVLGYLWSILKPIFLFIILYIVFDKFLGLGKQVEHYPVYLLVGIVLWNFFSEATVQGLQSIVSRGDLIRKINFPKYIIVISGTISAFINLAINMVVILGFCLFNGVHWSWEALLVVPLILELYVLSLAVAFFLATINVKYRDIGYLWEIFMQAAFYATPVIYPLQMVMERMPAAAPYLMLNPAAQIIQDVRQVLVTHQTIQLYDLVTYPMVLIPFVSIIIIILLAVFYFRRNQQYFAESI
;
A
#
# COMPACT_ATOMS: atom_id res chain seq x y z
N MET A 1 -8.34 8.98 -20.56
CA MET A 1 -9.08 7.72 -20.29
C MET A 1 -10.54 8.11 -20.10
N LYS A 2 -11.47 7.67 -20.98
CA LYS A 2 -12.87 7.97 -20.74
C LYS A 2 -13.35 7.02 -19.64
N VAL A 3 -13.67 7.53 -18.47
CA VAL A 3 -14.23 6.78 -17.30
C VAL A 3 -15.47 5.96 -17.74
N THR A 4 -16.18 6.42 -18.77
CA THR A 4 -17.28 5.70 -19.40
C THR A 4 -16.95 4.28 -19.89
N ASN A 5 -15.67 3.95 -20.15
CA ASN A 5 -15.30 2.61 -20.58
C ASN A 5 -15.26 1.57 -19.44
N LEU A 6 -14.99 1.98 -18.19
CA LEU A 6 -15.07 1.08 -17.01
C LEU A 6 -16.53 0.72 -16.70
N LEU A 7 -17.47 1.62 -16.97
CA LEU A 7 -18.89 1.41 -16.69
C LEU A 7 -19.57 0.49 -17.70
N GLN A 8 -18.94 0.16 -18.84
CA GLN A 8 -19.49 -0.81 -19.78
C GLN A 8 -19.60 -2.19 -19.13
N ARG A 9 -20.79 -2.82 -19.25
CA ARG A 9 -21.10 -4.13 -18.65
C ARG A 9 -20.02 -5.19 -18.91
N LYS A 10 -19.49 -5.26 -20.14
CA LYS A 10 -18.42 -6.22 -20.52
C LYS A 10 -17.13 -6.01 -19.73
N ASN A 11 -16.71 -4.75 -19.50
CA ASN A 11 -15.47 -4.43 -18.79
C ASN A 11 -15.60 -4.68 -17.29
N ARG A 12 -16.78 -4.45 -16.72
CA ARG A 12 -17.08 -4.79 -15.32
C ARG A 12 -17.07 -6.30 -15.08
N ILE A 13 -17.65 -7.09 -16.01
CA ILE A 13 -17.61 -8.54 -15.94
C ILE A 13 -16.16 -9.02 -16.03
N LEU A 14 -15.38 -8.53 -17.00
CA LEU A 14 -13.96 -8.87 -17.13
C LEU A 14 -13.17 -8.53 -15.87
N LEU A 15 -13.32 -7.31 -15.32
CA LEU A 15 -12.66 -6.90 -14.09
C LEU A 15 -13.00 -7.85 -12.93
N ARG A 16 -14.28 -8.16 -12.74
CA ARG A 16 -14.72 -9.08 -11.69
C ARG A 16 -14.10 -10.46 -11.84
N GLU A 17 -14.13 -11.03 -13.05
CA GLU A 17 -13.56 -12.36 -13.31
C GLU A 17 -12.03 -12.37 -13.08
N LEU A 18 -11.34 -11.31 -13.46
CA LEU A 18 -9.91 -11.18 -13.21
C LEU A 18 -9.62 -11.12 -11.70
N VAL A 19 -10.33 -10.27 -10.95
CA VAL A 19 -10.16 -10.15 -9.49
C VAL A 19 -10.44 -11.49 -8.79
N VAL A 20 -11.56 -12.14 -9.13
CA VAL A 20 -11.93 -13.43 -8.53
C VAL A 20 -10.90 -14.52 -8.86
N THR A 21 -10.41 -14.55 -10.10
CA THR A 21 -9.41 -15.52 -10.54
C THR A 21 -8.08 -15.28 -9.85
N ASP A 22 -7.61 -14.02 -9.76
CA ASP A 22 -6.37 -13.67 -9.06
C ASP A 22 -6.41 -14.08 -7.58
N PHE A 23 -7.53 -13.78 -6.94
CA PHE A 23 -7.70 -14.13 -5.52
C PHE A 23 -7.75 -15.65 -5.31
N LYS A 24 -8.43 -16.40 -6.20
CA LYS A 24 -8.46 -17.87 -6.16
C LYS A 24 -7.08 -18.48 -6.40
N LEU A 25 -6.39 -18.06 -7.47
CA LEU A 25 -5.09 -18.60 -7.85
C LEU A 25 -4.02 -18.38 -6.77
N ARG A 26 -4.08 -17.26 -6.03
CA ARG A 26 -3.14 -16.96 -4.95
C ARG A 26 -3.13 -18.02 -3.85
N TYR A 27 -4.27 -18.61 -3.56
CA TYR A 27 -4.45 -19.56 -2.46
C TYR A 27 -4.76 -20.97 -2.94
N GLN A 28 -4.74 -21.22 -4.24
CA GLN A 28 -5.02 -22.51 -4.83
C GLN A 28 -3.96 -23.54 -4.42
N GLY A 29 -4.40 -24.73 -4.00
CA GLY A 29 -3.51 -25.80 -3.56
C GLY A 29 -2.92 -25.63 -2.15
N SER A 30 -3.27 -24.57 -1.43
CA SER A 30 -2.83 -24.35 -0.05
C SER A 30 -3.80 -24.98 0.95
N VAL A 31 -3.26 -25.68 1.97
CA VAL A 31 -4.05 -26.29 3.06
C VAL A 31 -4.80 -25.24 3.87
N LEU A 32 -4.17 -24.11 4.16
CA LEU A 32 -4.75 -23.01 4.93
C LEU A 32 -5.53 -22.01 4.07
N GLY A 33 -5.38 -22.08 2.73
CA GLY A 33 -6.11 -21.23 1.81
C GLY A 33 -6.04 -19.74 2.15
N TYR A 34 -7.20 -19.12 2.26
CA TYR A 34 -7.35 -17.69 2.55
C TYR A 34 -6.87 -17.27 3.95
N LEU A 35 -6.68 -18.19 4.89
CA LEU A 35 -6.15 -17.84 6.22
C LEU A 35 -4.74 -17.24 6.12
N TRP A 36 -3.96 -17.56 5.10
CA TRP A 36 -2.64 -16.96 4.88
C TRP A 36 -2.67 -15.45 4.72
N SER A 37 -3.77 -14.88 4.25
CA SER A 37 -3.92 -13.43 4.14
C SER A 37 -3.86 -12.71 5.50
N ILE A 38 -4.28 -13.41 6.55
CA ILE A 38 -4.28 -12.94 7.94
C ILE A 38 -3.04 -13.43 8.69
N LEU A 39 -2.70 -14.70 8.54
CA LEU A 39 -1.61 -15.32 9.30
C LEU A 39 -0.24 -14.70 8.99
N LYS A 40 0.04 -14.40 7.72
CA LYS A 40 1.34 -13.83 7.33
C LYS A 40 1.62 -12.47 7.99
N PRO A 41 0.72 -11.47 7.97
CA PRO A 41 0.90 -10.22 8.71
C PRO A 41 0.98 -10.43 10.23
N ILE A 42 0.20 -11.36 10.79
CA ILE A 42 0.21 -11.66 12.23
C ILE A 42 1.54 -12.28 12.66
N PHE A 43 2.07 -13.24 11.92
CA PHE A 43 3.38 -13.83 12.24
C PHE A 43 4.50 -12.78 12.18
N LEU A 44 4.51 -11.93 11.14
CA LEU A 44 5.46 -10.84 11.05
C LEU A 44 5.29 -9.87 12.23
N PHE A 45 4.05 -9.52 12.57
CA PHE A 45 3.73 -8.68 13.72
C PHE A 45 4.26 -9.30 15.03
N ILE A 46 4.03 -10.59 15.29
CA ILE A 46 4.48 -11.26 16.52
C ILE A 46 6.01 -11.18 16.64
N ILE A 47 6.74 -11.48 15.55
CA ILE A 47 8.19 -11.44 15.54
C ILE A 47 8.68 -10.00 15.82
N LEU A 48 8.16 -9.02 15.10
CA LEU A 48 8.58 -7.63 15.26
C LEU A 48 8.15 -7.07 16.63
N TYR A 49 6.98 -7.45 17.14
CA TYR A 49 6.53 -7.07 18.48
C TYR A 49 7.49 -7.58 19.56
N ILE A 50 7.88 -8.86 19.50
CA ILE A 50 8.83 -9.42 20.46
C ILE A 50 10.16 -8.65 20.39
N VAL A 51 10.68 -8.40 19.19
CA VAL A 51 11.98 -7.71 19.00
C VAL A 51 11.90 -6.26 19.47
N PHE A 52 10.92 -5.50 18.96
CA PHE A 52 10.89 -4.05 19.17
C PHE A 52 10.26 -3.63 20.50
N ASP A 53 9.27 -4.37 21.01
CA ASP A 53 8.68 -4.08 22.31
C ASP A 53 9.45 -4.74 23.46
N LYS A 54 9.65 -6.08 23.41
CA LYS A 54 10.19 -6.84 24.53
C LYS A 54 11.70 -6.71 24.65
N PHE A 55 12.45 -6.76 23.54
CA PHE A 55 13.92 -6.63 23.60
C PHE A 55 14.38 -5.17 23.59
N LEU A 56 13.86 -4.34 22.69
CA LEU A 56 14.29 -2.96 22.52
C LEU A 56 13.51 -1.95 23.38
N GLY A 57 12.35 -2.34 23.93
CA GLY A 57 11.55 -1.53 24.84
C GLY A 57 10.88 -0.32 24.21
N LEU A 58 10.70 -0.30 22.89
CA LEU A 58 10.10 0.84 22.16
C LEU A 58 8.61 1.04 22.50
N GLY A 59 7.94 0.00 22.97
CA GLY A 59 6.54 0.08 23.40
C GLY A 59 6.29 1.01 24.60
N LYS A 60 7.35 1.43 25.31
CA LYS A 60 7.24 2.40 26.41
C LYS A 60 7.04 3.86 25.92
N GLN A 61 7.35 4.12 24.66
CA GLN A 61 7.33 5.47 24.08
C GLN A 61 5.99 5.81 23.41
N VAL A 62 5.15 4.80 23.12
CA VAL A 62 3.90 4.99 22.37
C VAL A 62 2.78 4.21 23.03
N GLU A 63 1.68 4.89 23.32
CA GLU A 63 0.46 4.27 23.82
C GLU A 63 -0.08 3.27 22.77
N HIS A 64 -0.56 2.11 23.23
CA HIS A 64 -1.07 1.04 22.37
C HIS A 64 -0.07 0.57 21.28
N TYR A 65 1.24 0.55 21.58
CA TYR A 65 2.30 0.20 20.62
C TYR A 65 2.04 -1.08 19.82
N PRO A 66 1.47 -2.18 20.38
CA PRO A 66 1.15 -3.37 19.58
C PRO A 66 0.22 -3.06 18.39
N VAL A 67 -0.80 -2.25 18.62
CA VAL A 67 -1.74 -1.85 17.55
C VAL A 67 -1.06 -0.87 16.59
N TYR A 68 -0.30 0.09 17.13
CA TYR A 68 0.51 1.04 16.34
C TYR A 68 1.44 0.32 15.36
N LEU A 69 2.12 -0.72 15.82
CA LEU A 69 3.01 -1.55 15.00
C LEU A 69 2.23 -2.34 13.94
N LEU A 70 1.12 -2.99 14.33
CA LEU A 70 0.30 -3.78 13.43
C LEU A 70 -0.28 -2.93 12.29
N VAL A 71 -0.79 -1.74 12.57
CA VAL A 71 -1.28 -0.77 11.56
C VAL A 71 -0.19 -0.46 10.56
N GLY A 72 1.00 -0.11 11.01
CA GLY A 72 2.12 0.19 10.12
C GLY A 72 2.50 -0.96 9.21
N ILE A 73 2.62 -2.18 9.77
CA ILE A 73 2.94 -3.41 9.01
C ILE A 73 1.87 -3.70 7.95
N VAL A 74 0.59 -3.62 8.31
CA VAL A 74 -0.51 -3.96 7.40
C VAL A 74 -0.61 -2.95 6.26
N LEU A 75 -0.53 -1.65 6.53
CA LEU A 75 -0.59 -0.61 5.50
C LEU A 75 0.62 -0.67 4.56
N TRP A 76 1.82 -0.91 5.11
CA TRP A 76 3.01 -1.08 4.30
C TRP A 76 2.94 -2.33 3.42
N ASN A 77 2.51 -3.46 3.98
CA ASN A 77 2.32 -4.70 3.23
C ASN A 77 1.31 -4.52 2.10
N PHE A 78 0.23 -3.79 2.33
CA PHE A 78 -0.72 -3.44 1.28
C PHE A 78 -0.07 -2.62 0.17
N PHE A 79 0.67 -1.55 0.50
CA PHE A 79 1.37 -0.72 -0.50
C PHE A 79 2.36 -1.56 -1.33
N SER A 80 3.15 -2.40 -0.66
CA SER A 80 4.10 -3.31 -1.31
C SER A 80 3.38 -4.32 -2.22
N GLU A 81 2.36 -4.98 -1.71
CA GLU A 81 1.59 -5.98 -2.43
C GLU A 81 0.89 -5.38 -3.67
N ALA A 82 0.22 -4.25 -3.53
CA ALA A 82 -0.49 -3.59 -4.61
C ALA A 82 0.46 -3.15 -5.74
N THR A 83 1.63 -2.61 -5.38
CA THR A 83 2.62 -2.16 -6.37
C THR A 83 3.31 -3.33 -7.07
N VAL A 84 3.66 -4.41 -6.37
CA VAL A 84 4.27 -5.62 -6.95
C VAL A 84 3.28 -6.35 -7.86
N GLN A 85 2.02 -6.53 -7.43
CA GLN A 85 1.00 -7.15 -8.29
C GLN A 85 0.70 -6.31 -9.53
N GLY A 86 0.60 -4.99 -9.36
CA GLY A 86 0.45 -4.08 -10.48
C GLY A 86 1.61 -4.18 -11.47
N LEU A 87 2.84 -4.15 -10.97
CA LEU A 87 4.07 -4.28 -11.76
C LEU A 87 4.06 -5.54 -12.64
N GLN A 88 3.69 -6.67 -12.08
CA GLN A 88 3.70 -7.96 -12.79
C GLN A 88 2.46 -8.17 -13.67
N SER A 89 1.40 -7.40 -13.46
CA SER A 89 0.06 -7.65 -13.99
C SER A 89 0.00 -7.79 -15.51
N ILE A 90 0.64 -6.89 -16.27
CA ILE A 90 0.62 -6.87 -17.73
C ILE A 90 1.41 -8.03 -18.30
N VAL A 91 2.60 -8.26 -17.77
CA VAL A 91 3.52 -9.30 -18.25
C VAL A 91 2.95 -10.70 -18.00
N SER A 92 2.39 -10.94 -16.83
CA SER A 92 1.81 -12.24 -16.46
C SER A 92 0.57 -12.62 -17.29
N ARG A 93 -0.03 -11.66 -17.99
CA ARG A 93 -1.24 -11.87 -18.80
C ARG A 93 -1.04 -11.54 -20.28
N GLY A 94 0.18 -11.72 -20.79
CA GLY A 94 0.52 -11.49 -22.19
C GLY A 94 -0.41 -12.24 -23.16
N ASP A 95 -0.72 -13.51 -22.89
CA ASP A 95 -1.62 -14.31 -23.72
C ASP A 95 -3.02 -13.72 -23.82
N LEU A 96 -3.55 -13.19 -22.72
CA LEU A 96 -4.85 -12.53 -22.71
C LEU A 96 -4.83 -11.24 -23.55
N ILE A 97 -3.75 -10.46 -23.43
CA ILE A 97 -3.56 -9.20 -24.17
C ILE A 97 -3.46 -9.43 -25.68
N ARG A 98 -2.84 -10.54 -26.11
CA ARG A 98 -2.70 -10.89 -27.52
C ARG A 98 -3.99 -11.45 -28.14
N LYS A 99 -4.80 -12.20 -27.35
CA LYS A 99 -5.98 -12.90 -27.85
C LYS A 99 -7.25 -12.07 -27.84
N ILE A 100 -7.38 -11.10 -26.94
CA ILE A 100 -8.63 -10.35 -26.73
C ILE A 100 -8.34 -8.85 -26.74
N ASN A 101 -9.19 -8.11 -27.46
CA ASN A 101 -9.12 -6.65 -27.48
C ASN A 101 -9.99 -6.06 -26.37
N PHE A 102 -9.32 -5.52 -25.33
CA PHE A 102 -9.95 -4.85 -24.19
C PHE A 102 -9.04 -3.74 -23.62
N PRO A 103 -9.57 -2.82 -22.80
CA PRO A 103 -8.76 -1.77 -22.19
C PRO A 103 -7.73 -2.34 -21.23
N LYS A 104 -6.44 -2.18 -21.52
CA LYS A 104 -5.32 -2.82 -20.81
C LYS A 104 -5.22 -2.39 -19.33
N TYR A 105 -5.72 -1.19 -18.98
CA TYR A 105 -5.74 -0.71 -17.60
C TYR A 105 -6.55 -1.60 -16.65
N ILE A 106 -7.52 -2.39 -17.16
CA ILE A 106 -8.34 -3.31 -16.35
C ILE A 106 -7.45 -4.34 -15.64
N ILE A 107 -6.36 -4.79 -16.29
CA ILE A 107 -5.43 -5.76 -15.72
C ILE A 107 -4.69 -5.19 -14.50
N VAL A 108 -4.18 -3.95 -14.60
CA VAL A 108 -3.48 -3.31 -13.49
C VAL A 108 -4.44 -3.06 -12.32
N ILE A 109 -5.65 -2.56 -12.63
CA ILE A 109 -6.70 -2.35 -11.63
C ILE A 109 -7.07 -3.66 -10.93
N SER A 110 -7.20 -4.79 -11.66
CA SER A 110 -7.58 -6.07 -11.04
C SER A 110 -6.55 -6.54 -10.01
N GLY A 111 -5.25 -6.39 -10.29
CA GLY A 111 -4.19 -6.72 -9.35
C GLY A 111 -4.26 -5.88 -8.08
N THR A 112 -4.40 -4.56 -8.22
CA THR A 112 -4.47 -3.66 -7.05
C THR A 112 -5.75 -3.83 -6.24
N ILE A 113 -6.90 -4.16 -6.86
CA ILE A 113 -8.13 -4.49 -6.13
C ILE A 113 -7.97 -5.77 -5.32
N SER A 114 -7.27 -6.78 -5.85
CA SER A 114 -7.00 -8.01 -5.09
C SER A 114 -6.19 -7.73 -3.83
N ALA A 115 -5.19 -6.83 -3.89
CA ALA A 115 -4.46 -6.37 -2.72
C ALA A 115 -5.36 -5.57 -1.76
N PHE A 116 -6.26 -4.74 -2.29
CA PHE A 116 -7.19 -3.96 -1.48
C PHE A 116 -8.19 -4.83 -0.71
N ILE A 117 -8.66 -5.93 -1.31
CA ILE A 117 -9.50 -6.92 -0.60
C ILE A 117 -8.72 -7.52 0.57
N ASN A 118 -7.43 -7.83 0.37
CA ASN A 118 -6.55 -8.30 1.43
C ASN A 118 -6.40 -7.27 2.56
N LEU A 119 -6.21 -6.00 2.22
CA LEU A 119 -6.19 -4.91 3.19
C LEU A 119 -7.50 -4.85 3.99
N ALA A 120 -8.65 -4.90 3.32
CA ALA A 120 -9.96 -4.85 3.98
C ALA A 120 -10.12 -5.98 5.02
N ILE A 121 -9.67 -7.20 4.71
CA ILE A 121 -9.67 -8.32 5.65
C ILE A 121 -8.75 -8.02 6.85
N ASN A 122 -7.55 -7.51 6.61
CA ASN A 122 -6.61 -7.17 7.68
C ASN A 122 -7.07 -5.96 8.52
N MET A 123 -7.83 -5.02 7.94
CA MET A 123 -8.44 -3.93 8.72
C MET A 123 -9.45 -4.44 9.76
N VAL A 124 -10.21 -5.48 9.45
CA VAL A 124 -11.09 -6.13 10.44
C VAL A 124 -10.27 -6.70 11.61
N VAL A 125 -9.12 -7.30 11.32
CA VAL A 125 -8.20 -7.81 12.36
C VAL A 125 -7.65 -6.66 13.21
N ILE A 126 -7.22 -5.56 12.59
CA ILE A 126 -6.75 -4.35 13.30
C ILE A 126 -7.83 -3.81 14.23
N LEU A 127 -9.07 -3.68 13.75
CA LEU A 127 -10.19 -3.21 14.58
C LEU A 127 -10.42 -4.13 15.79
N GLY A 128 -10.33 -5.45 15.60
CA GLY A 128 -10.37 -6.41 16.70
C GLY A 128 -9.24 -6.17 17.73
N PHE A 129 -8.00 -5.98 17.26
CA PHE A 129 -6.87 -5.66 18.13
C PHE A 129 -7.02 -4.32 18.86
N CYS A 130 -7.58 -3.29 18.23
CA CYS A 130 -7.92 -2.03 18.90
C CYS A 130 -8.85 -2.26 20.09
N LEU A 131 -9.93 -3.05 19.92
CA LEU A 131 -10.87 -3.37 20.97
C LEU A 131 -10.19 -4.13 22.12
N PHE A 132 -9.38 -5.14 21.81
CA PHE A 132 -8.65 -5.91 22.83
C PHE A 132 -7.63 -5.08 23.62
N ASN A 133 -7.04 -4.06 23.00
CA ASN A 133 -6.08 -3.18 23.66
C ASN A 133 -6.73 -1.96 24.33
N GLY A 134 -8.06 -1.85 24.33
CA GLY A 134 -8.77 -0.77 24.99
C GLY A 134 -8.61 0.60 24.31
N VAL A 135 -8.39 0.60 22.99
CA VAL A 135 -8.32 1.86 22.21
C VAL A 135 -9.70 2.51 22.17
N HIS A 136 -9.79 3.75 22.59
CA HIS A 136 -11.01 4.54 22.54
C HIS A 136 -11.10 5.34 21.25
N TRP A 137 -12.08 5.03 20.41
CA TRP A 137 -12.28 5.74 19.16
C TRP A 137 -13.10 7.01 19.33
N SER A 138 -12.64 8.07 18.67
CA SER A 138 -13.40 9.30 18.43
C SER A 138 -14.05 9.29 17.05
N TRP A 139 -14.82 10.30 16.72
CA TRP A 139 -15.38 10.50 15.37
C TRP A 139 -14.29 10.63 14.30
N GLU A 140 -13.09 11.03 14.69
CA GLU A 140 -11.92 11.12 13.80
C GLU A 140 -11.50 9.77 13.22
N ALA A 141 -11.82 8.65 13.89
CA ALA A 141 -11.57 7.31 13.35
C ALA A 141 -12.23 7.08 11.97
N LEU A 142 -13.29 7.81 11.63
CA LEU A 142 -13.90 7.76 10.30
C LEU A 142 -12.95 8.28 9.20
N LEU A 143 -11.98 9.12 9.53
CA LEU A 143 -10.96 9.61 8.60
C LEU A 143 -10.01 8.49 8.12
N VAL A 144 -10.03 7.33 8.74
CA VAL A 144 -9.31 6.15 8.24
C VAL A 144 -9.74 5.79 6.82
N VAL A 145 -11.01 5.97 6.48
CA VAL A 145 -11.53 5.63 5.14
C VAL A 145 -10.90 6.49 4.04
N PRO A 146 -10.93 7.83 4.09
CA PRO A 146 -10.26 8.64 3.07
C PRO A 146 -8.74 8.45 3.07
N LEU A 147 -8.08 8.23 4.21
CA LEU A 147 -6.64 7.94 4.28
C LEU A 147 -6.27 6.61 3.60
N ILE A 148 -7.07 5.57 3.80
CA ILE A 148 -6.91 4.29 3.07
C ILE A 148 -7.13 4.48 1.56
N LEU A 149 -8.10 5.30 1.15
CA LEU A 149 -8.31 5.61 -0.25
C LEU A 149 -7.14 6.40 -0.85
N GLU A 150 -6.55 7.31 -0.08
CA GLU A 150 -5.33 8.04 -0.49
C GLU A 150 -4.17 7.06 -0.72
N LEU A 151 -3.94 6.12 0.21
CA LEU A 151 -2.92 5.08 0.06
C LEU A 151 -3.21 4.17 -1.15
N TYR A 152 -4.48 3.84 -1.40
CA TYR A 152 -4.87 3.06 -2.57
C TYR A 152 -4.58 3.81 -3.88
N VAL A 153 -4.90 5.10 -3.94
CA VAL A 153 -4.65 5.94 -5.13
C VAL A 153 -3.15 6.06 -5.40
N LEU A 154 -2.34 6.27 -4.36
CA LEU A 154 -0.88 6.26 -4.46
C LEU A 154 -0.37 4.92 -4.99
N SER A 155 -0.80 3.81 -4.39
CA SER A 155 -0.41 2.46 -4.78
C SER A 155 -0.78 2.15 -6.24
N LEU A 156 -1.98 2.54 -6.65
CA LEU A 156 -2.48 2.36 -8.00
C LEU A 156 -1.67 3.16 -9.03
N ALA A 157 -1.33 4.41 -8.71
CA ALA A 157 -0.51 5.25 -9.59
C ALA A 157 0.89 4.66 -9.78
N VAL A 158 1.55 4.25 -8.68
CA VAL A 158 2.85 3.57 -8.73
C VAL A 158 2.75 2.26 -9.51
N ALA A 159 1.71 1.45 -9.29
CA ALA A 159 1.45 0.22 -10.01
C ALA A 159 1.34 0.43 -11.53
N PHE A 160 0.61 1.44 -11.98
CA PHE A 160 0.51 1.79 -13.41
C PHE A 160 1.86 2.18 -14.02
N PHE A 161 2.63 2.98 -13.30
CA PHE A 161 3.95 3.41 -13.75
C PHE A 161 4.90 2.21 -13.88
N LEU A 162 5.00 1.39 -12.84
CA LEU A 162 5.85 0.21 -12.78
C LEU A 162 5.43 -0.85 -13.81
N ALA A 163 4.14 -1.13 -13.96
CA ALA A 163 3.61 -2.06 -14.94
C ALA A 163 4.04 -1.69 -16.37
N THR A 164 4.02 -0.39 -16.67
CA THR A 164 4.41 0.11 -17.99
C THR A 164 5.89 -0.06 -18.25
N ILE A 165 6.74 0.22 -17.26
CA ILE A 165 8.20 0.08 -17.41
C ILE A 165 8.57 -1.40 -17.48
N ASN A 166 7.93 -2.25 -16.68
CA ASN A 166 8.24 -3.69 -16.59
C ASN A 166 7.98 -4.45 -17.90
N VAL A 167 7.08 -3.97 -18.75
CA VAL A 167 6.89 -4.55 -20.09
C VAL A 167 8.16 -4.46 -20.92
N LYS A 168 8.90 -3.35 -20.81
CA LYS A 168 10.13 -3.13 -21.59
C LYS A 168 11.38 -3.61 -20.85
N TYR A 169 11.43 -3.42 -19.54
CA TYR A 169 12.59 -3.71 -18.69
C TYR A 169 12.19 -4.64 -17.56
N ARG A 170 12.37 -5.96 -17.74
CA ARG A 170 11.96 -7.02 -16.82
C ARG A 170 12.66 -6.93 -15.45
N ASP A 171 13.87 -6.37 -15.43
CA ASP A 171 14.69 -6.25 -14.21
C ASP A 171 14.12 -5.23 -13.20
N ILE A 172 13.18 -4.40 -13.62
CA ILE A 172 12.49 -3.44 -12.73
C ILE A 172 11.79 -4.18 -11.57
N GLY A 173 11.34 -5.41 -11.78
CA GLY A 173 10.74 -6.22 -10.72
C GLY A 173 11.71 -6.45 -9.55
N TYR A 174 12.93 -6.87 -9.84
CA TYR A 174 13.97 -7.10 -8.82
C TYR A 174 14.41 -5.78 -8.15
N LEU A 175 14.59 -4.72 -8.93
CA LEU A 175 14.95 -3.40 -8.39
C LEU A 175 13.86 -2.86 -7.46
N TRP A 176 12.59 -3.02 -7.84
CA TRP A 176 11.47 -2.59 -7.01
C TRP A 176 11.38 -3.39 -5.70
N GLU A 177 11.62 -4.69 -5.74
CA GLU A 177 11.63 -5.54 -4.56
C GLU A 177 12.71 -5.11 -3.56
N ILE A 178 13.95 -4.88 -4.05
CA ILE A 178 15.06 -4.38 -3.21
C ILE A 178 14.72 -2.98 -2.66
N PHE A 179 14.17 -2.10 -3.50
CA PHE A 179 13.74 -0.77 -3.06
C PHE A 179 12.70 -0.84 -1.95
N MET A 180 11.69 -1.70 -2.08
CA MET A 180 10.63 -1.85 -1.07
C MET A 180 11.17 -2.40 0.25
N GLN A 181 12.16 -3.30 0.22
CA GLN A 181 12.83 -3.79 1.43
C GLN A 181 13.59 -2.65 2.12
N ALA A 182 14.36 -1.86 1.39
CA ALA A 182 15.09 -0.72 1.94
C ALA A 182 14.12 0.36 2.47
N ALA A 183 13.08 0.66 1.71
CA ALA A 183 12.07 1.66 2.06
C ALA A 183 11.25 1.28 3.31
N PHE A 184 11.05 -0.01 3.58
CA PHE A 184 10.41 -0.49 4.82
C PHE A 184 11.15 -0.01 6.07
N TYR A 185 12.49 -0.09 6.06
CA TYR A 185 13.32 0.37 7.16
C TYR A 185 13.53 1.89 7.16
N ALA A 186 13.50 2.52 6.00
CA ALA A 186 13.59 3.97 5.86
C ALA A 186 12.29 4.70 6.23
N THR A 187 11.15 3.99 6.24
CA THR A 187 9.85 4.55 6.64
C THR A 187 9.58 4.19 8.09
N PRO A 188 8.99 5.06 8.93
CA PRO A 188 8.70 4.78 10.34
C PRO A 188 7.54 3.77 10.49
N VAL A 189 7.72 2.57 9.89
CA VAL A 189 6.76 1.46 9.95
C VAL A 189 6.85 0.72 11.29
N ILE A 190 8.09 0.36 11.69
CA ILE A 190 8.36 -0.50 12.85
C ILE A 190 8.82 0.27 14.08
N TYR A 191 9.22 1.50 13.93
CA TYR A 191 9.69 2.34 15.02
C TYR A 191 8.86 3.64 15.11
N PRO A 192 8.72 4.19 16.32
CA PRO A 192 8.03 5.48 16.50
C PRO A 192 8.90 6.63 15.99
N LEU A 193 8.25 7.64 15.41
CA LEU A 193 8.95 8.81 14.87
C LEU A 193 9.62 9.63 15.98
N GLN A 194 9.11 9.56 17.21
CA GLN A 194 9.72 10.13 18.41
C GLN A 194 11.18 9.72 18.57
N MET A 195 11.48 8.44 18.36
CA MET A 195 12.86 7.91 18.43
C MET A 195 13.79 8.57 17.40
N VAL A 196 13.27 8.88 16.21
CA VAL A 196 14.06 9.60 15.19
C VAL A 196 14.29 11.03 15.62
N MET A 197 13.27 11.69 16.17
CA MET A 197 13.40 13.07 16.65
C MET A 197 14.42 13.20 17.80
N GLU A 198 14.50 12.21 18.68
CA GLU A 198 15.48 12.20 19.77
C GLU A 198 16.93 12.01 19.29
N ARG A 199 17.13 11.16 18.27
CA ARG A 199 18.46 10.78 17.79
C ARG A 199 18.96 11.60 16.61
N MET A 200 18.06 11.93 15.68
CA MET A 200 18.33 12.59 14.41
C MET A 200 17.19 13.57 14.07
N PRO A 201 17.00 14.65 14.83
CA PRO A 201 15.85 15.56 14.65
C PRO A 201 15.77 16.15 13.23
N ALA A 202 16.91 16.40 12.60
CA ALA A 202 16.94 16.91 11.22
C ALA A 202 16.42 15.90 10.17
N ALA A 203 16.40 14.59 10.46
CA ALA A 203 15.94 13.58 9.50
C ALA A 203 14.42 13.38 9.54
N ALA A 204 13.76 13.62 10.68
CA ALA A 204 12.33 13.36 10.87
C ALA A 204 11.44 14.06 9.83
N PRO A 205 11.62 15.36 9.51
CA PRO A 205 10.85 16.02 8.46
C PRO A 205 10.97 15.35 7.10
N TYR A 206 12.18 14.96 6.70
CA TYR A 206 12.41 14.33 5.39
C TYR A 206 11.76 12.94 5.28
N LEU A 207 11.73 12.17 6.35
CA LEU A 207 11.03 10.87 6.38
C LEU A 207 9.52 11.06 6.15
N MET A 208 8.95 12.12 6.72
CA MET A 208 7.53 12.43 6.60
C MET A 208 7.13 13.08 5.27
N LEU A 209 8.09 13.52 4.45
CA LEU A 209 7.80 13.95 3.07
C LEU A 209 7.47 12.76 2.15
N ASN A 210 7.77 11.53 2.57
CA ASN A 210 7.30 10.33 1.89
C ASN A 210 5.78 10.18 2.09
N PRO A 211 4.94 10.20 1.01
CA PRO A 211 3.49 10.14 1.14
C PRO A 211 3.00 8.86 1.83
N ALA A 212 3.70 7.72 1.65
CA ALA A 212 3.33 6.49 2.35
C ALA A 212 3.59 6.59 3.86
N ALA A 213 4.67 7.26 4.28
CA ALA A 213 4.97 7.51 5.69
C ALA A 213 3.92 8.44 6.32
N GLN A 214 3.60 9.53 5.64
CA GLN A 214 2.57 10.48 6.08
C GLN A 214 1.22 9.78 6.29
N ILE A 215 0.72 9.02 5.29
CA ILE A 215 -0.56 8.32 5.39
C ILE A 215 -0.56 7.30 6.55
N ILE A 216 0.53 6.54 6.74
CA ILE A 216 0.64 5.57 7.83
C ILE A 216 0.55 6.28 9.20
N GLN A 217 1.24 7.42 9.35
CA GLN A 217 1.20 8.17 10.60
C GLN A 217 -0.17 8.81 10.84
N ASP A 218 -0.82 9.34 9.81
CA ASP A 218 -2.16 9.90 9.92
C ASP A 218 -3.21 8.83 10.27
N VAL A 219 -3.12 7.61 9.70
CA VAL A 219 -3.98 6.49 10.11
C VAL A 219 -3.74 6.11 11.58
N ARG A 220 -2.50 6.09 12.04
CA ARG A 220 -2.16 5.81 13.44
C ARG A 220 -2.72 6.87 14.39
N GLN A 221 -2.64 8.15 13.99
CA GLN A 221 -3.19 9.28 14.75
C GLN A 221 -4.69 9.14 14.99
N VAL A 222 -5.44 8.83 13.95
CA VAL A 222 -6.91 8.79 14.04
C VAL A 222 -7.46 7.46 14.57
N LEU A 223 -6.70 6.36 14.43
CA LEU A 223 -7.18 5.02 14.78
C LEU A 223 -6.60 4.47 16.08
N VAL A 224 -5.39 4.87 16.47
CA VAL A 224 -4.65 4.24 17.58
C VAL A 224 -4.41 5.20 18.73
N THR A 225 -3.71 6.31 18.50
CA THR A 225 -3.37 7.28 19.56
C THR A 225 -3.11 8.66 18.98
N HIS A 226 -3.71 9.67 19.59
CA HIS A 226 -3.54 11.09 19.24
C HIS A 226 -2.15 11.65 19.57
N GLN A 227 -1.28 10.86 20.20
CA GLN A 227 0.12 11.24 20.50
C GLN A 227 1.06 10.98 19.31
N THR A 228 0.55 10.51 18.18
CA THR A 228 1.37 10.25 16.98
C THR A 228 1.81 11.57 16.36
N ILE A 229 3.12 11.72 16.13
CA ILE A 229 3.68 12.90 15.45
C ILE A 229 3.28 12.87 13.98
N GLN A 230 2.70 13.97 13.52
CA GLN A 230 2.26 14.15 12.15
C GLN A 230 3.20 15.09 11.38
N LEU A 231 2.99 15.19 10.06
CA LEU A 231 3.83 16.04 9.22
C LEU A 231 3.77 17.51 9.59
N TYR A 232 2.60 18.03 9.94
CA TYR A 232 2.40 19.44 10.30
C TYR A 232 3.03 19.83 11.66
N ASP A 233 3.37 18.84 12.51
CA ASP A 233 4.11 19.08 13.75
C ASP A 233 5.61 19.32 13.48
N LEU A 234 6.11 18.87 12.31
CA LEU A 234 7.52 18.89 11.96
C LEU A 234 7.89 19.97 10.96
N VAL A 235 6.98 20.34 10.09
CA VAL A 235 7.24 21.28 9.00
C VAL A 235 6.12 22.32 8.88
N THR A 236 6.51 23.51 8.44
CA THR A 236 5.58 24.61 8.19
C THR A 236 5.11 24.62 6.73
N TYR A 237 4.00 25.32 6.48
CA TYR A 237 3.58 25.62 5.11
C TYR A 237 4.69 26.36 4.35
N PRO A 238 5.03 26.02 3.08
CA PRO A 238 4.29 25.11 2.18
C PRO A 238 4.77 23.65 2.17
N MET A 239 5.74 23.24 3.00
CA MET A 239 6.32 21.89 2.96
C MET A 239 5.30 20.78 3.28
N VAL A 240 4.26 21.09 4.07
CA VAL A 240 3.16 20.16 4.36
C VAL A 240 2.46 19.66 3.09
N LEU A 241 2.49 20.43 1.99
CA LEU A 241 1.85 20.05 0.73
C LEU A 241 2.67 19.05 -0.11
N ILE A 242 3.96 18.84 0.21
CA ILE A 242 4.86 18.02 -0.61
C ILE A 242 4.35 16.59 -0.83
N PRO A 243 3.89 15.83 0.19
CA PRO A 243 3.35 14.48 -0.04
C PRO A 243 2.15 14.48 -0.99
N PHE A 244 1.20 15.40 -0.81
CA PHE A 244 0.02 15.49 -1.67
C PHE A 244 0.35 15.87 -3.11
N VAL A 245 1.26 16.83 -3.29
CA VAL A 245 1.75 17.23 -4.62
C VAL A 245 2.51 16.08 -5.28
N SER A 246 3.30 15.33 -4.52
CA SER A 246 4.02 14.16 -5.03
C SER A 246 3.07 13.06 -5.51
N ILE A 247 1.97 12.80 -4.81
CA ILE A 247 0.92 11.87 -5.25
C ILE A 247 0.34 12.33 -6.59
N ILE A 248 0.00 13.62 -6.72
CA ILE A 248 -0.55 14.19 -7.96
C ILE A 248 0.46 14.03 -9.11
N ILE A 249 1.73 14.34 -8.87
CA ILE A 249 2.79 14.18 -9.88
C ILE A 249 2.92 12.71 -10.32
N ILE A 250 2.93 11.78 -9.37
CA ILE A 250 3.02 10.33 -9.66
C ILE A 250 1.82 9.90 -10.50
N ILE A 251 0.60 10.36 -10.18
CA ILE A 251 -0.61 10.05 -10.95
C ILE A 251 -0.48 10.58 -12.39
N LEU A 252 -0.06 11.82 -12.56
CA LEU A 252 0.08 12.43 -13.89
C LEU A 252 1.12 11.69 -14.74
N LEU A 253 2.28 11.40 -14.15
CA LEU A 253 3.34 10.62 -14.81
C LEU A 253 2.85 9.21 -15.17
N ALA A 254 2.18 8.51 -14.26
CA ALA A 254 1.66 7.17 -14.49
C ALA A 254 0.63 7.14 -15.64
N VAL A 255 -0.33 8.07 -15.61
CA VAL A 255 -1.36 8.18 -16.67
C VAL A 255 -0.74 8.54 -18.01
N PHE A 256 0.19 9.50 -18.04
CA PHE A 256 0.85 9.92 -19.27
C PHE A 256 1.67 8.77 -19.89
N TYR A 257 2.51 8.13 -19.06
CA TYR A 257 3.41 7.08 -19.50
C TYR A 257 2.66 5.83 -19.94
N PHE A 258 1.63 5.42 -19.17
CA PHE A 258 0.77 4.27 -19.52
C PHE A 258 0.03 4.51 -20.85
N ARG A 259 -0.61 5.68 -21.03
CA ARG A 259 -1.33 5.99 -22.26
C ARG A 259 -0.45 5.96 -23.50
N ARG A 260 0.77 6.47 -23.38
CA ARG A 260 1.73 6.51 -24.48
C ARG A 260 2.21 5.12 -24.89
N ASN A 261 2.38 4.20 -23.93
CA ASN A 261 2.99 2.89 -24.18
C ASN A 261 1.99 1.74 -24.34
N GLN A 262 0.72 1.87 -23.89
CA GLN A 262 -0.25 0.77 -23.90
C GLN A 262 -0.51 0.16 -25.27
N GLN A 263 -0.30 0.89 -26.36
CA GLN A 263 -0.48 0.39 -27.73
C GLN A 263 0.59 -0.64 -28.11
N TYR A 264 1.78 -0.55 -27.52
CA TYR A 264 2.91 -1.44 -27.81
C TYR A 264 2.96 -2.68 -26.93
N PHE A 265 2.09 -2.82 -25.91
CA PHE A 265 2.15 -3.94 -24.97
C PHE A 265 2.01 -5.29 -25.65
N ALA A 266 1.15 -5.43 -26.65
CA ALA A 266 0.94 -6.69 -27.35
C ALA A 266 2.16 -7.14 -28.18
N GLU A 267 3.00 -6.20 -28.62
CA GLU A 267 4.21 -6.46 -29.40
C GLU A 267 5.43 -6.71 -28.52
N SER A 268 5.44 -6.11 -27.29
CA SER A 268 6.61 -6.11 -26.39
C SER A 268 6.58 -7.25 -25.36
N ILE A 269 5.47 -7.96 -25.20
CA ILE A 269 5.29 -9.10 -24.31
C ILE A 269 5.55 -10.38 -25.10
#